data_9bf97ca2e6b21f987f909f4fe28d8c44
#
_entry.id   9bf97ca2e6b21f987f909f4fe28d8c44
#
_cell.length_a   1.000
_cell.length_b   1.000
_cell.length_c   1.000
_cell.angle_alpha   90.00
_cell.angle_beta   90.00
_cell.angle_gamma   90.00
#
_symmetry.space_group_name_H-M   'P 1'
#
loop_
_entity.id
_entity.type
_entity.pdbx_description
1 polymer ?
#
loop_
_entity_poly.entity_id
_entity_poly.type
_entity_poly.pdbx_seq_one_letter_code
_entity_poly.pdbx_strand_id
1 'polypeptide(L)'
;LSTYDQEYMAVYMREYSPLNDPVFDVCFRRLLPLDWHEMRDADQQAQMIHQVAEQYGIGRHGISFPIRDPGFGDAMFSVNFECDDRQWDSLRHDLVNGFHLFAHFFHLRMKDVISRRPVTSEFDLSPREREVLAWAADGKTAWETAQLLGVSERAIRLYTENAMNKLRAKTKTQAVAIAVKNDIIH
;
A
#
# COMPACT_ATOMS: atom_id res chain seq x y z
N LEU A 1 -8.03 -3.55 -7.35
CA LEU A 1 -9.35 -3.79 -7.96
C LEU A 1 -9.86 -2.48 -8.54
N SER A 2 -10.34 -2.49 -9.78
CA SER A 2 -10.93 -1.31 -10.43
C SER A 2 -12.22 -1.73 -11.15
N THR A 3 -13.18 -0.81 -11.21
CA THR A 3 -14.38 -0.90 -12.04
C THR A 3 -14.26 -0.10 -13.34
N TYR A 4 -13.13 0.58 -13.54
CA TYR A 4 -12.85 1.32 -14.76
C TYR A 4 -12.68 0.40 -15.95
N ASP A 5 -12.95 0.94 -17.14
CA ASP A 5 -12.73 0.24 -18.38
C ASP A 5 -11.30 -0.29 -18.54
N GLN A 6 -11.16 -1.45 -19.19
CA GLN A 6 -9.85 -2.09 -19.34
C GLN A 6 -8.93 -1.28 -20.24
N GLU A 7 -9.48 -0.57 -21.23
CA GLU A 7 -8.71 0.26 -22.16
C GLU A 7 -8.12 1.47 -21.42
N TYR A 8 -8.95 2.17 -20.60
CA TYR A 8 -8.46 3.22 -19.72
C TYR A 8 -7.36 2.72 -18.77
N MET A 9 -7.59 1.59 -18.12
CA MET A 9 -6.60 1.02 -17.18
C MET A 9 -5.28 0.69 -17.89
N ALA A 10 -5.32 0.21 -19.13
CA ALA A 10 -4.11 -0.06 -19.92
C ALA A 10 -3.34 1.23 -20.24
N VAL A 11 -4.04 2.29 -20.62
CA VAL A 11 -3.46 3.62 -20.87
C VAL A 11 -2.88 4.20 -19.59
N TYR A 12 -3.65 4.19 -18.50
CA TYR A 12 -3.22 4.71 -17.21
C TYR A 12 -1.96 4.01 -16.70
N MET A 13 -1.92 2.69 -16.73
CA MET A 13 -0.76 1.91 -16.25
C MET A 13 0.49 2.10 -17.13
N ARG A 14 0.31 2.36 -18.43
CA ARG A 14 1.41 2.59 -19.35
C ARG A 14 2.01 3.98 -19.24
N GLU A 15 1.17 5.01 -19.15
CA GLU A 15 1.59 6.42 -19.29
C GLU A 15 1.78 7.13 -17.95
N TYR A 16 0.97 6.79 -16.95
CA TYR A 16 0.95 7.48 -15.67
C TYR A 16 1.41 6.61 -14.51
N SER A 17 0.84 5.45 -14.34
CA SER A 17 1.03 4.50 -13.23
C SER A 17 0.73 5.09 -11.84
N PRO A 18 0.29 4.28 -10.86
CA PRO A 18 0.05 4.74 -9.49
C PRO A 18 1.27 5.38 -8.80
N LEU A 19 2.47 4.99 -9.20
CA LEU A 19 3.71 5.53 -8.62
C LEU A 19 4.00 6.99 -9.04
N ASN A 20 3.42 7.43 -10.14
CA ASN A 20 3.62 8.76 -10.70
C ASN A 20 2.36 9.62 -10.62
N ASP A 21 1.25 9.10 -10.11
CA ASP A 21 0.01 9.84 -9.96
C ASP A 21 0.06 10.68 -8.67
N PRO A 22 -0.01 12.03 -8.78
CA PRO A 22 0.04 12.92 -7.62
C PRO A 22 -1.07 12.65 -6.61
N VAL A 23 -2.23 12.15 -7.04
CA VAL A 23 -3.34 11.80 -6.15
C VAL A 23 -2.92 10.74 -5.14
N PHE A 24 -2.13 9.73 -5.57
CA PHE A 24 -1.61 8.71 -4.65
C PHE A 24 -0.64 9.31 -3.63
N ASP A 25 0.34 10.11 -4.08
CA ASP A 25 1.33 10.71 -3.18
C ASP A 25 0.66 11.61 -2.14
N VAL A 26 -0.25 12.49 -2.56
CA VAL A 26 -0.96 13.40 -1.65
C VAL A 26 -1.91 12.64 -0.73
N CYS A 27 -2.66 11.67 -1.24
CA CYS A 27 -3.61 10.87 -0.46
C CYS A 27 -2.88 10.08 0.63
N PHE A 28 -1.74 9.46 0.32
CA PHE A 28 -0.96 8.70 1.30
C PHE A 28 -0.19 9.57 2.32
N ARG A 29 -0.16 10.87 2.18
CA ARG A 29 0.35 11.79 3.22
C ARG A 29 -0.75 12.33 4.14
N ARG A 30 -2.02 12.03 3.84
CA ARG A 30 -3.19 12.50 4.60
C ARG A 30 -3.80 11.38 5.45
N LEU A 31 -4.59 11.77 6.44
CA LEU A 31 -5.49 10.89 7.19
C LEU A 31 -6.94 11.05 6.74
N LEU A 32 -7.28 12.22 6.21
CA LEU A 32 -8.63 12.56 5.76
C LEU A 32 -8.76 12.34 4.26
N PRO A 33 -9.98 12.07 3.77
CA PRO A 33 -10.26 11.94 2.35
C PRO A 33 -9.77 13.15 1.54
N LEU A 34 -9.36 12.88 0.31
CA LEU A 34 -8.90 13.85 -0.65
C LEU A 34 -9.96 14.05 -1.72
N ASP A 35 -10.51 15.25 -1.84
CA ASP A 35 -11.34 15.66 -2.97
C ASP A 35 -10.42 15.92 -4.18
N TRP A 36 -10.73 15.31 -5.32
CA TRP A 36 -9.93 15.46 -6.53
C TRP A 36 -9.90 16.89 -7.08
N HIS A 37 -10.91 17.68 -6.75
CA HIS A 37 -10.96 19.09 -7.10
C HIS A 37 -9.76 19.86 -6.52
N GLU A 38 -9.33 19.53 -5.30
CA GLU A 38 -8.16 20.14 -4.66
C GLU A 38 -6.87 19.89 -5.48
N MET A 39 -6.76 18.74 -6.14
CA MET A 39 -5.56 18.36 -6.90
C MET A 39 -5.59 18.90 -8.33
N ARG A 40 -6.75 18.88 -8.97
CA ARG A 40 -6.94 19.32 -10.35
C ARG A 40 -6.45 20.75 -10.58
N ASP A 41 -6.68 21.62 -9.61
CA ASP A 41 -6.30 23.03 -9.71
C ASP A 41 -4.87 23.32 -9.22
N ALA A 42 -4.26 22.38 -8.46
CA ALA A 42 -2.97 22.55 -7.84
C ALA A 42 -1.82 21.85 -8.57
N ASP A 43 -2.10 20.83 -9.39
CA ASP A 43 -1.08 19.98 -10.02
C ASP A 43 -1.36 19.73 -11.50
N GLN A 44 -0.42 20.09 -12.36
CA GLN A 44 -0.56 19.96 -13.81
C GLN A 44 -0.65 18.50 -14.27
N GLN A 45 0.06 17.59 -13.60
CA GLN A 45 0.01 16.16 -13.95
C GLN A 45 -1.32 15.54 -13.54
N ALA A 46 -1.86 15.89 -12.35
CA ALA A 46 -3.21 15.50 -11.95
C ALA A 46 -4.24 16.00 -12.96
N GLN A 47 -4.12 17.24 -13.44
CA GLN A 47 -5.00 17.80 -14.46
C GLN A 47 -4.97 16.98 -15.75
N MET A 48 -3.78 16.59 -16.23
CA MET A 48 -3.63 15.77 -17.43
C MET A 48 -4.26 14.39 -17.26
N ILE A 49 -4.04 13.73 -16.12
CA ILE A 49 -4.65 12.43 -15.82
C ILE A 49 -6.17 12.52 -15.83
N HIS A 50 -6.74 13.56 -15.21
CA HIS A 50 -8.18 13.78 -15.21
C HIS A 50 -8.75 14.03 -16.62
N GLN A 51 -8.07 14.83 -17.46
CA GLN A 51 -8.50 15.07 -18.83
C GLN A 51 -8.54 13.78 -19.66
N VAL A 52 -7.57 12.88 -19.46
CA VAL A 52 -7.58 11.57 -20.12
C VAL A 52 -8.71 10.71 -19.54
N ALA A 53 -8.92 10.69 -18.25
CA ALA A 53 -9.99 9.93 -17.60
C ALA A 53 -11.39 10.34 -18.10
N GLU A 54 -11.64 11.63 -18.29
CA GLU A 54 -12.89 12.16 -18.85
C GLU A 54 -13.18 11.62 -20.27
N GLN A 55 -12.16 11.38 -21.10
CA GLN A 55 -12.34 10.80 -22.45
C GLN A 55 -12.87 9.37 -22.41
N TYR A 56 -12.66 8.66 -21.30
CA TYR A 56 -13.17 7.32 -21.04
C TYR A 56 -14.44 7.30 -20.16
N GLY A 57 -15.14 8.45 -20.03
CA GLY A 57 -16.37 8.53 -19.24
C GLY A 57 -16.16 8.44 -17.74
N ILE A 58 -14.95 8.66 -17.24
CA ILE A 58 -14.70 8.76 -15.81
C ILE A 58 -15.04 10.17 -15.36
N GLY A 59 -15.98 10.26 -14.40
CA GLY A 59 -16.46 11.53 -13.91
C GLY A 59 -15.35 12.39 -13.33
N ARG A 60 -15.46 13.70 -13.56
CA ARG A 60 -14.45 14.70 -13.13
C ARG A 60 -14.37 14.91 -11.62
N HIS A 61 -15.41 14.53 -10.89
CA HIS A 61 -15.48 14.64 -9.44
C HIS A 61 -15.22 13.29 -8.79
N GLY A 62 -14.41 13.30 -7.75
CA GLY A 62 -14.08 12.09 -7.01
C GLY A 62 -13.46 12.37 -5.65
N ILE A 63 -13.51 11.35 -4.82
CA ILE A 63 -12.92 11.36 -3.48
C ILE A 63 -12.05 10.11 -3.33
N SER A 64 -10.83 10.30 -2.84
CA SER A 64 -9.92 9.23 -2.45
C SER A 64 -9.81 9.15 -0.93
N PHE A 65 -10.02 7.96 -0.39
CA PHE A 65 -9.97 7.64 1.03
C PHE A 65 -8.67 6.90 1.33
N PRO A 66 -7.72 7.51 2.07
CA PRO A 66 -6.52 6.82 2.51
C PRO A 66 -6.86 5.79 3.58
N ILE A 67 -6.30 4.61 3.48
CA ILE A 67 -6.46 3.52 4.45
C ILE A 67 -5.09 3.12 4.94
N ARG A 68 -4.84 3.27 6.24
CA ARG A 68 -3.60 2.87 6.89
C ARG A 68 -3.77 1.48 7.48
N ASP A 69 -3.01 0.52 7.00
CA ASP A 69 -2.99 -0.84 7.54
C ASP A 69 -1.55 -1.30 7.76
N PRO A 70 -0.98 -1.06 8.95
CA PRO A 70 0.42 -1.41 9.25
C PRO A 70 0.75 -2.89 9.09
N GLY A 71 -0.26 -3.77 9.09
CA GLY A 71 -0.06 -5.22 8.96
C GLY A 71 -0.27 -5.78 7.56
N PHE A 72 -0.71 -4.94 6.60
CA PHE A 72 -1.01 -5.39 5.24
C PHE A 72 -0.55 -4.42 4.15
N GLY A 73 -0.13 -3.22 4.56
CA GLY A 73 0.23 -2.13 3.69
C GLY A 73 -0.91 -1.13 3.47
N ASP A 74 -0.51 0.11 3.20
CA ASP A 74 -1.43 1.21 2.96
C ASP A 74 -2.23 0.96 1.67
N ALA A 75 -3.51 1.35 1.69
CA ALA A 75 -4.42 1.24 0.56
C ALA A 75 -5.16 2.56 0.31
N MET A 76 -5.69 2.72 -0.89
CA MET A 76 -6.55 3.83 -1.25
C MET A 76 -7.84 3.29 -1.85
N PHE A 77 -8.96 3.80 -1.37
CA PHE A 77 -10.26 3.57 -1.95
C PHE A 77 -10.74 4.85 -2.61
N SER A 78 -11.09 4.81 -3.88
CA SER A 78 -11.54 5.99 -4.62
C SER A 78 -12.91 5.74 -5.24
N VAL A 79 -13.73 6.77 -5.22
CA VAL A 79 -15.02 6.81 -5.93
C VAL A 79 -15.08 8.06 -6.77
N ASN A 80 -15.67 7.97 -7.96
CA ASN A 80 -15.87 9.10 -8.84
C ASN A 80 -17.31 9.21 -9.28
N PHE A 81 -17.72 10.42 -9.66
CA PHE A 81 -19.09 10.75 -10.02
C PHE A 81 -19.11 11.64 -11.26
N GLU A 82 -20.05 11.35 -12.13
CA GLU A 82 -20.39 12.21 -13.26
C GLU A 82 -21.54 13.14 -12.84
N CYS A 83 -21.18 14.35 -12.43
CA CYS A 83 -22.12 15.38 -12.00
C CYS A 83 -21.53 16.78 -12.25
N ASP A 84 -22.35 17.83 -12.19
CA ASP A 84 -21.86 19.20 -12.23
C ASP A 84 -21.33 19.70 -10.88
N ASP A 85 -20.66 20.87 -10.88
CA ASP A 85 -20.02 21.41 -9.68
C ASP A 85 -21.02 21.72 -8.55
N ARG A 86 -22.28 22.11 -8.88
CA ARG A 86 -23.32 22.39 -7.87
C ARG A 86 -23.82 21.11 -7.23
N GLN A 87 -24.03 20.08 -8.04
CA GLN A 87 -24.40 18.75 -7.56
C GLN A 87 -23.30 18.19 -6.67
N TRP A 88 -22.03 18.34 -7.10
CA TRP A 88 -20.87 17.92 -6.31
C TRP A 88 -20.83 18.60 -4.95
N ASP A 89 -20.95 19.92 -4.89
CA ASP A 89 -20.95 20.69 -3.64
C ASP A 89 -22.05 20.26 -2.67
N SER A 90 -23.20 19.82 -3.18
CA SER A 90 -24.29 19.32 -2.35
C SER A 90 -24.07 17.88 -1.85
N LEU A 91 -23.41 17.03 -2.65
CA LEU A 91 -23.28 15.59 -2.38
C LEU A 91 -22.00 15.23 -1.61
N ARG A 92 -20.92 15.97 -1.82
CA ARG A 92 -19.58 15.56 -1.34
C ARG A 92 -19.50 15.26 0.16
N HIS A 93 -20.22 16.01 1.00
CA HIS A 93 -20.19 15.78 2.44
C HIS A 93 -20.85 14.46 2.84
N ASP A 94 -21.99 14.15 2.23
CA ASP A 94 -22.70 12.89 2.48
C ASP A 94 -21.90 11.70 1.93
N LEU A 95 -21.25 11.88 0.78
CA LEU A 95 -20.37 10.88 0.19
C LEU A 95 -19.15 10.60 1.07
N VAL A 96 -18.50 11.66 1.60
CA VAL A 96 -17.39 11.49 2.54
C VAL A 96 -17.83 10.69 3.75
N ASN A 97 -18.95 11.06 4.38
CA ASN A 97 -19.45 10.38 5.57
C ASN A 97 -19.85 8.92 5.28
N GLY A 98 -20.53 8.68 4.15
CA GLY A 98 -20.99 7.33 3.77
C GLY A 98 -19.86 6.41 3.36
N PHE A 99 -18.91 6.89 2.56
CA PHE A 99 -17.84 6.06 2.02
C PHE A 99 -16.64 5.93 2.94
N HIS A 100 -16.42 6.82 3.91
CA HIS A 100 -15.26 6.73 4.79
C HIS A 100 -15.23 5.40 5.55
N LEU A 101 -16.30 5.05 6.22
CA LEU A 101 -16.40 3.80 6.96
C LEU A 101 -16.48 2.59 6.01
N PHE A 102 -17.22 2.73 4.91
CA PHE A 102 -17.33 1.69 3.88
C PHE A 102 -15.96 1.31 3.31
N ALA A 103 -15.11 2.28 3.00
CA ALA A 103 -13.78 2.05 2.47
C ALA A 103 -12.93 1.15 3.38
N HIS A 104 -12.99 1.36 4.70
CA HIS A 104 -12.29 0.54 5.68
C HIS A 104 -12.87 -0.87 5.78
N PHE A 105 -14.20 -1.04 5.81
CA PHE A 105 -14.81 -2.37 5.79
C PHE A 105 -14.53 -3.11 4.49
N PHE A 106 -14.57 -2.42 3.36
CA PHE A 106 -14.23 -3.00 2.07
C PHE A 106 -12.78 -3.48 2.05
N HIS A 107 -11.84 -2.67 2.54
CA HIS A 107 -10.43 -3.03 2.67
C HIS A 107 -10.24 -4.28 3.54
N LEU A 108 -10.85 -4.31 4.74
CA LEU A 108 -10.80 -5.48 5.62
C LEU A 108 -11.33 -6.73 4.91
N ARG A 109 -12.42 -6.61 4.16
CA ARG A 109 -12.99 -7.74 3.43
C ARG A 109 -12.09 -8.20 2.29
N MET A 110 -11.47 -7.25 1.56
CA MET A 110 -10.50 -7.55 0.52
C MET A 110 -9.25 -8.21 1.08
N LYS A 111 -8.76 -7.76 2.24
CA LYS A 111 -7.67 -8.38 2.98
C LYS A 111 -7.95 -9.85 3.28
N ASP A 112 -9.13 -10.18 3.78
CA ASP A 112 -9.56 -11.57 4.02
C ASP A 112 -9.54 -12.42 2.75
N VAL A 113 -10.02 -11.87 1.63
CA VAL A 113 -10.07 -12.56 0.34
C VAL A 113 -8.66 -12.80 -0.21
N ILE A 114 -7.79 -11.78 -0.13
CA ILE A 114 -6.41 -11.85 -0.61
C ILE A 114 -5.59 -12.78 0.27
N SER A 115 -5.73 -12.71 1.59
CA SER A 115 -4.99 -13.55 2.55
C SER A 115 -5.39 -15.05 2.46
N ARG A 116 -6.59 -15.36 1.97
CA ARG A 116 -7.01 -16.76 1.69
C ARG A 116 -6.39 -17.32 0.42
N ARG A 117 -5.91 -16.50 -0.51
CA ARG A 117 -5.04 -16.99 -1.57
C ARG A 117 -3.70 -17.34 -0.91
N PRO A 118 -3.13 -18.54 -1.14
CA PRO A 118 -1.80 -18.81 -0.68
C PRO A 118 -0.90 -17.71 -1.31
N VAL A 119 -0.50 -16.76 -0.48
CA VAL A 119 0.57 -15.85 -0.84
C VAL A 119 1.77 -16.77 -0.92
N THR A 120 2.15 -17.16 -2.12
CA THR A 120 3.54 -17.48 -2.38
C THR A 120 4.25 -16.17 -2.09
N SER A 121 4.65 -15.97 -0.83
CA SER A 121 5.49 -14.86 -0.47
C SER A 121 6.69 -14.96 -1.41
N GLU A 122 6.97 -13.90 -2.13
CA GLU A 122 8.16 -13.83 -3.01
C GLU A 122 9.42 -14.26 -2.24
N PHE A 123 9.29 -14.29 -0.91
CA PHE A 123 10.33 -14.65 0.05
C PHE A 123 9.81 -15.69 1.04
N ASP A 124 10.16 -16.96 0.84
CA ASP A 124 9.80 -18.08 1.72
C ASP A 124 10.71 -18.16 2.94
N LEU A 125 10.53 -17.20 3.89
CA LEU A 125 11.26 -17.23 5.16
C LEU A 125 10.59 -18.20 6.14
N SER A 126 11.40 -19.05 6.75
CA SER A 126 10.97 -19.88 7.86
C SER A 126 10.60 -19.04 9.11
N PRO A 127 9.81 -19.56 10.05
CA PRO A 127 9.48 -18.84 11.28
C PRO A 127 10.73 -18.36 12.05
N ARG A 128 11.78 -19.17 12.10
CA ARG A 128 13.04 -18.83 12.78
C ARG A 128 13.83 -17.73 12.06
N GLU A 129 13.81 -17.71 10.75
CA GLU A 129 14.43 -16.64 9.97
C GLU A 129 13.72 -15.31 10.18
N ARG A 130 12.37 -15.32 10.27
CA ARG A 130 11.58 -14.12 10.59
C ARG A 130 11.87 -13.61 12.00
N GLU A 131 11.87 -14.49 13.01
CA GLU A 131 12.18 -14.13 14.40
C GLU A 131 13.58 -13.47 14.50
N VAL A 132 14.58 -14.05 13.86
CA VAL A 132 15.95 -13.52 13.89
C VAL A 132 16.03 -12.14 13.21
N LEU A 133 15.33 -11.94 12.10
CA LEU A 133 15.27 -10.63 11.44
C LEU A 133 14.50 -9.61 12.28
N ALA A 134 13.42 -9.99 12.97
CA ALA A 134 12.68 -9.10 13.86
C ALA A 134 13.56 -8.62 15.02
N TRP A 135 14.27 -9.51 15.70
CA TRP A 135 15.23 -9.11 16.75
C TRP A 135 16.37 -8.25 16.19
N ALA A 136 16.77 -8.48 14.94
CA ALA A 136 17.75 -7.64 14.27
C ALA A 136 17.21 -6.24 13.95
N ALA A 137 15.91 -6.11 13.63
CA ALA A 137 15.25 -4.83 13.45
C ALA A 137 15.20 -4.03 14.78
N ASP A 138 15.01 -4.72 15.90
CA ASP A 138 15.09 -4.16 17.26
C ASP A 138 16.51 -3.84 17.73
N GLY A 139 17.51 -4.00 16.86
CA GLY A 139 18.90 -3.68 17.15
C GLY A 139 19.65 -4.73 17.97
N LYS A 140 19.08 -5.93 18.18
CA LYS A 140 19.75 -7.00 18.93
C LYS A 140 20.94 -7.59 18.18
N THR A 141 21.97 -7.88 18.93
CA THR A 141 23.14 -8.63 18.45
C THR A 141 22.81 -10.12 18.29
N ALA A 142 23.67 -10.86 17.57
CA ALA A 142 23.49 -12.30 17.44
C ALA A 142 23.57 -13.03 18.77
N TRP A 143 24.40 -12.56 19.69
CA TRP A 143 24.51 -13.11 21.04
C TRP A 143 23.23 -12.89 21.86
N GLU A 144 22.70 -11.64 21.90
CA GLU A 144 21.46 -11.34 22.61
C GLU A 144 20.28 -12.13 22.06
N THR A 145 20.18 -12.22 20.72
CA THR A 145 19.14 -13.01 20.05
C THR A 145 19.24 -14.49 20.40
N ALA A 146 20.46 -15.02 20.49
CA ALA A 146 20.71 -16.41 20.90
C ALA A 146 20.21 -16.68 22.31
N GLN A 147 20.44 -15.76 23.26
CA GLN A 147 19.92 -15.85 24.63
C GLN A 147 18.37 -15.82 24.66
N LEU A 148 17.76 -14.90 23.89
CA LEU A 148 16.31 -14.74 23.82
C LEU A 148 15.61 -15.97 23.25
N LEU A 149 16.18 -16.58 22.21
CA LEU A 149 15.60 -17.71 21.50
C LEU A 149 16.04 -19.10 22.05
N GLY A 150 16.93 -19.13 23.03
CA GLY A 150 17.43 -20.37 23.63
C GLY A 150 18.24 -21.25 22.66
N VAL A 151 18.98 -20.63 21.73
CA VAL A 151 19.77 -21.33 20.71
C VAL A 151 21.24 -20.84 20.73
N SER A 152 22.11 -21.49 19.96
CA SER A 152 23.49 -21.02 19.84
C SER A 152 23.62 -19.78 18.94
N GLU A 153 24.61 -18.92 19.20
CA GLU A 153 24.94 -17.78 18.35
C GLU A 153 25.24 -18.22 16.90
N ARG A 154 25.83 -19.40 16.72
CA ARG A 154 26.07 -19.99 15.40
C ARG A 154 24.78 -20.27 14.65
N ALA A 155 23.72 -20.72 15.35
CA ALA A 155 22.41 -20.94 14.75
C ALA A 155 21.78 -19.61 14.32
N ILE A 156 21.89 -18.54 15.12
CA ILE A 156 21.41 -17.21 14.75
C ILE A 156 22.09 -16.70 13.48
N ARG A 157 23.43 -16.86 13.39
CA ARG A 157 24.18 -16.46 12.19
C ARG A 157 23.71 -17.25 10.96
N LEU A 158 23.46 -18.55 11.09
CA LEU A 158 22.94 -19.39 10.02
C LEU A 158 21.53 -18.95 9.57
N TYR A 159 20.62 -18.70 10.51
CA TYR A 159 19.27 -18.19 10.16
C TYR A 159 19.35 -16.82 9.49
N THR A 160 20.24 -15.94 9.95
CA THR A 160 20.45 -14.63 9.31
C THR A 160 20.95 -14.79 7.87
N GLU A 161 21.91 -15.64 7.65
CA GLU A 161 22.49 -15.90 6.33
C GLU A 161 21.46 -16.52 5.36
N ASN A 162 20.69 -17.49 5.84
CA ASN A 162 19.60 -18.09 5.07
C ASN A 162 18.53 -17.04 4.69
N ALA A 163 18.14 -16.20 5.65
CA ALA A 163 17.19 -15.11 5.40
C ALA A 163 17.74 -14.11 4.37
N MET A 164 19.00 -13.71 4.49
CA MET A 164 19.67 -12.84 3.51
C MET A 164 19.66 -13.44 2.11
N ASN A 165 19.96 -14.74 1.98
CA ASN A 165 19.96 -15.42 0.69
C ASN A 165 18.56 -15.46 0.07
N LYS A 166 17.54 -15.78 0.86
CA LYS A 166 16.13 -15.82 0.42
C LYS A 166 15.62 -14.44 0.02
N LEU A 167 16.01 -13.38 0.75
CA LEU A 167 15.68 -12.00 0.46
C LEU A 167 16.58 -11.37 -0.62
N ARG A 168 17.55 -12.10 -1.14
CA ARG A 168 18.58 -11.60 -2.09
C ARG A 168 19.30 -10.35 -1.56
N ALA A 169 19.48 -10.28 -0.25
CA ALA A 169 20.14 -9.17 0.44
C ALA A 169 21.65 -9.43 0.57
N LYS A 170 22.45 -8.39 0.38
CA LYS A 170 23.92 -8.46 0.52
C LYS A 170 24.38 -8.20 1.96
N THR A 171 23.55 -7.60 2.79
CA THR A 171 23.84 -7.28 4.20
C THR A 171 22.65 -7.56 5.09
N LYS A 172 22.90 -7.80 6.39
CA LYS A 172 21.84 -7.96 7.40
C LYS A 172 20.89 -6.74 7.44
N THR A 173 21.44 -5.54 7.37
CA THR A 173 20.65 -4.29 7.36
C THR A 173 19.75 -4.23 6.13
N GLN A 174 20.24 -4.62 4.96
CA GLN A 174 19.42 -4.69 3.75
C GLN A 174 18.32 -5.75 3.88
N ALA A 175 18.63 -6.93 4.47
CA ALA A 175 17.63 -7.96 4.71
C ALA A 175 16.50 -7.47 5.64
N VAL A 176 16.85 -6.78 6.73
CA VAL A 176 15.88 -6.15 7.63
C VAL A 176 15.05 -5.12 6.90
N ALA A 177 15.66 -4.23 6.12
CA ALA A 177 14.93 -3.21 5.36
C ALA A 177 13.95 -3.81 4.35
N ILE A 178 14.35 -4.89 3.65
CA ILE A 178 13.47 -5.62 2.73
C ILE A 178 12.33 -6.28 3.50
N ALA A 179 12.62 -6.92 4.63
CA ALA A 179 11.63 -7.63 5.43
C ALA A 179 10.56 -6.68 6.01
N VAL A 180 10.96 -5.50 6.50
CA VAL A 180 10.04 -4.45 6.98
C VAL A 180 9.23 -3.88 5.82
N LYS A 181 9.87 -3.54 4.69
CA LYS A 181 9.18 -2.97 3.52
C LYS A 181 8.11 -3.90 2.93
N ASN A 182 8.28 -5.21 3.07
CA ASN A 182 7.34 -6.22 2.55
C ASN A 182 6.46 -6.82 3.67
N ASP A 183 6.36 -6.17 4.83
CA ASP A 183 5.55 -6.60 5.97
C ASP A 183 5.80 -8.05 6.43
N ILE A 184 7.03 -8.54 6.23
CA ILE A 184 7.44 -9.90 6.64
C ILE A 184 7.72 -9.93 8.15
N ILE A 185 8.21 -8.81 8.69
CA ILE A 185 8.46 -8.55 10.11
C ILE A 185 7.94 -7.17 10.49
N HIS A 186 7.64 -6.98 11.77
CA HIS A 186 7.11 -5.75 12.36
C HIS A 186 7.98 -5.28 13.52
#